data_07f58660fbedac53c44cbd77c5e4aa09
#
_entry.id   07f58660fbedac53c44cbd77c5e4aa09
#
_cell.length_a   1.000
_cell.length_b   1.000
_cell.length_c   1.000
_cell.angle_alpha   90.00
_cell.angle_beta   90.00
_cell.angle_gamma   90.00
#
_symmetry.space_group_name_H-M   'P 1'
#
loop_
_entity.id
_entity.type
_entity.pdbx_description
1 polymer ?
#
loop_
_entity_poly.entity_id
_entity_poly.type
_entity_poly.pdbx_seq_one_letter_code
_entity_poly.pdbx_strand_id
1 'polypeptide(L)'
;MIFGIMVLVPISMVILFLVFNKRKNKLLREQAEVKRQFEKELAESQVEIREETLRNISWELHDNIGQLITLAKVYLQNSENDSEKINESVEIIGNALNEVRALSRSINPESIRKMGLIESVNNEMSRFKRMKFMKIDFQVKGDVLDIPNNQEIIIFRILQEFFSNTLKHSRATEMNLEFLYGSDSLYIKCRDNGIGFDQKGFYNGIGLKNMKNRAKLIDAKLKIDSQLGKGTELTIKKNIK
;
A
#
# COMPACT_ATOMS: atom_id res chain seq x y z
N MET A 1 46.86 31.47 -48.01
CA MET A 1 46.61 30.35 -47.12
C MET A 1 46.13 30.81 -45.70
N ILE A 2 46.77 31.76 -45.04
CA ILE A 2 46.46 32.28 -43.70
C ILE A 2 45.08 32.92 -43.64
N PHE A 3 44.63 33.65 -44.67
CA PHE A 3 43.33 34.31 -44.72
C PHE A 3 42.13 33.30 -44.73
N GLY A 4 42.31 32.14 -45.36
CA GLY A 4 41.29 31.10 -45.38
C GLY A 4 41.06 30.44 -44.01
N ILE A 5 42.11 30.23 -43.22
CA ILE A 5 42.08 29.67 -41.89
C ILE A 5 41.38 30.65 -40.91
N MET A 6 41.63 31.94 -41.08
CA MET A 6 41.09 33.01 -40.22
C MET A 6 39.55 33.15 -40.34
N VAL A 7 38.98 32.71 -41.48
CA VAL A 7 37.50 32.72 -41.67
C VAL A 7 36.88 31.37 -41.34
N LEU A 8 37.54 30.25 -41.61
CA LEU A 8 37.01 28.91 -41.38
C LEU A 8 36.86 28.56 -39.86
N VAL A 9 37.84 29.01 -39.04
CA VAL A 9 37.80 28.73 -37.59
C VAL A 9 36.58 29.35 -36.90
N PRO A 10 36.26 30.65 -37.05
CA PRO A 10 35.06 31.21 -36.41
C PRO A 10 33.75 30.63 -36.97
N ILE A 11 33.68 30.31 -38.26
CA ILE A 11 32.52 29.66 -38.87
C ILE A 11 32.29 28.27 -38.24
N SER A 12 33.34 27.45 -38.11
CA SER A 12 33.25 26.14 -37.48
C SER A 12 32.83 26.23 -36.00
N MET A 13 33.31 27.27 -35.30
CA MET A 13 32.97 27.51 -33.91
C MET A 13 31.47 27.89 -33.74
N VAL A 14 30.93 28.72 -34.64
CA VAL A 14 29.52 29.07 -34.68
C VAL A 14 28.67 27.85 -34.99
N ILE A 15 29.05 27.03 -35.96
CA ILE A 15 28.33 25.79 -36.29
C ILE A 15 28.32 24.83 -35.10
N LEU A 16 29.46 24.64 -34.46
CA LEU A 16 29.61 23.79 -33.28
C LEU A 16 28.72 24.30 -32.13
N PHE A 17 28.70 25.59 -31.90
CA PHE A 17 27.85 26.23 -30.90
C PHE A 17 26.34 26.03 -31.18
N LEU A 18 25.92 26.20 -32.43
CA LEU A 18 24.53 25.98 -32.84
C LEU A 18 24.10 24.52 -32.67
N VAL A 19 24.98 23.57 -33.07
CA VAL A 19 24.75 22.13 -32.89
C VAL A 19 24.68 21.77 -31.40
N PHE A 20 25.58 22.31 -30.59
CA PHE A 20 25.59 22.10 -29.14
C PHE A 20 24.32 22.64 -28.49
N ASN A 21 23.92 23.87 -28.80
CA ASN A 21 22.69 24.47 -28.28
C ASN A 21 21.44 23.67 -28.71
N LYS A 22 21.40 23.20 -29.95
CA LYS A 22 20.29 22.37 -30.44
C LYS A 22 20.21 21.05 -29.68
N ARG A 23 21.34 20.38 -29.43
CA ARG A 23 21.38 19.15 -28.64
C ARG A 23 21.00 19.39 -27.17
N LYS A 24 21.55 20.44 -26.55
CA LYS A 24 21.22 20.83 -25.18
C LYS A 24 19.72 21.09 -25.01
N ASN A 25 19.14 21.90 -25.92
CA ASN A 25 17.71 22.20 -25.87
C ASN A 25 16.83 20.97 -26.10
N LYS A 26 17.26 20.03 -26.93
CA LYS A 26 16.59 18.75 -27.12
C LYS A 26 16.59 17.93 -25.85
N LEU A 27 17.74 17.75 -25.20
CA LEU A 27 17.87 17.03 -23.93
C LEU A 27 17.04 17.65 -22.80
N LEU A 28 17.05 18.99 -22.70
CA LEU A 28 16.24 19.69 -21.71
C LEU A 28 14.73 19.48 -21.92
N ARG A 29 14.28 19.46 -23.19
CA ARG A 29 12.88 19.16 -23.52
C ARG A 29 12.51 17.71 -23.18
N GLU A 30 13.36 16.74 -23.53
CA GLU A 30 13.16 15.33 -23.20
C GLU A 30 13.10 15.13 -21.68
N GLN A 31 13.99 15.76 -20.91
CA GLN A 31 13.96 15.71 -19.46
C GLN A 31 12.68 16.35 -18.86
N ALA A 32 12.25 17.48 -19.41
CA ALA A 32 11.02 18.13 -18.96
C ALA A 32 9.77 17.29 -19.28
N GLU A 33 9.77 16.61 -20.41
CA GLU A 33 8.67 15.73 -20.81
C GLU A 33 8.59 14.48 -19.94
N VAL A 34 9.72 13.82 -19.65
CA VAL A 34 9.81 12.70 -18.73
C VAL A 34 9.37 13.11 -17.32
N LYS A 35 9.83 14.29 -16.84
CA LYS A 35 9.40 14.81 -15.53
C LYS A 35 7.89 15.06 -15.48
N ARG A 36 7.32 15.69 -16.50
CA ARG A 36 5.89 15.96 -16.61
C ARG A 36 5.06 14.66 -16.64
N GLN A 37 5.54 13.67 -17.41
CA GLN A 37 4.91 12.36 -17.46
C GLN A 37 4.92 11.69 -16.09
N PHE A 38 6.04 11.73 -15.40
CA PHE A 38 6.16 11.19 -14.04
C PHE A 38 5.25 11.90 -13.04
N GLU A 39 5.18 13.23 -13.08
CA GLU A 39 4.27 14.01 -12.22
C GLU A 39 2.80 13.68 -12.50
N LYS A 40 2.43 13.46 -13.77
CA LYS A 40 1.08 13.04 -14.15
C LYS A 40 0.76 11.63 -13.63
N GLU A 41 1.65 10.67 -13.83
CA GLU A 41 1.48 9.30 -13.32
C GLU A 41 1.38 9.27 -11.79
N LEU A 42 2.15 10.13 -11.10
CA LEU A 42 2.09 10.27 -9.65
C LEU A 42 0.72 10.82 -9.21
N ALA A 43 0.21 11.86 -9.88
CA ALA A 43 -1.09 12.44 -9.58
C ALA A 43 -2.23 11.44 -9.83
N GLU A 44 -2.21 10.73 -10.95
CA GLU A 44 -3.18 9.67 -11.26
C GLU A 44 -3.14 8.56 -10.21
N SER A 45 -1.94 8.13 -9.78
CA SER A 45 -1.77 7.15 -8.72
C SER A 45 -2.31 7.63 -7.37
N GLN A 46 -2.17 8.92 -7.05
CA GLN A 46 -2.73 9.48 -5.81
C GLN A 46 -4.26 9.49 -5.82
N VAL A 47 -4.88 9.82 -6.96
CA VAL A 47 -6.34 9.77 -7.11
C VAL A 47 -6.83 8.33 -6.96
N GLU A 48 -6.19 7.37 -7.63
CA GLU A 48 -6.54 5.96 -7.55
C GLU A 48 -6.42 5.41 -6.10
N ILE A 49 -5.34 5.78 -5.38
CA ILE A 49 -5.17 5.45 -3.97
C ILE A 49 -6.33 5.98 -3.13
N ARG A 50 -6.73 7.23 -3.38
CA ARG A 50 -7.84 7.86 -2.65
C ARG A 50 -9.17 7.17 -2.91
N GLU A 51 -9.49 6.86 -4.15
CA GLU A 51 -10.72 6.16 -4.52
C GLU A 51 -10.78 4.75 -3.94
N GLU A 52 -9.67 4.02 -3.98
CA GLU A 52 -9.56 2.69 -3.39
C GLU A 52 -9.73 2.73 -1.87
N THR A 53 -9.10 3.71 -1.21
CA THR A 53 -9.25 3.93 0.23
C THR A 53 -10.72 4.20 0.58
N LEU A 54 -11.40 5.09 -0.15
CA LEU A 54 -12.81 5.38 0.06
C LEU A 54 -13.71 4.16 -0.14
N ARG A 55 -13.41 3.34 -1.14
CA ARG A 55 -14.14 2.09 -1.41
C ARG A 55 -13.98 1.07 -0.28
N ASN A 56 -12.77 0.91 0.22
CA ASN A 56 -12.49 0.04 1.36
C ASN A 56 -13.18 0.52 2.64
N ILE A 57 -13.17 1.84 2.89
CA ILE A 57 -13.90 2.46 4.00
C ILE A 57 -15.39 2.16 3.90
N SER A 58 -15.98 2.39 2.72
CA SER A 58 -17.41 2.16 2.50
C SER A 58 -17.80 0.70 2.75
N TRP A 59 -16.96 -0.22 2.29
CA TRP A 59 -17.18 -1.64 2.52
C TRP A 59 -17.09 -2.01 4.01
N GLU A 60 -16.06 -1.55 4.72
CA GLU A 60 -15.89 -1.82 6.16
C GLU A 60 -16.98 -1.17 7.03
N LEU A 61 -17.42 0.04 6.67
CA LEU A 61 -18.54 0.68 7.36
C LEU A 61 -19.84 -0.09 7.17
N HIS A 62 -20.11 -0.58 5.97
CA HIS A 62 -21.37 -1.28 5.68
C HIS A 62 -21.36 -2.71 6.24
N ASP A 63 -20.32 -3.50 5.93
CA ASP A 63 -20.35 -4.93 6.22
C ASP A 63 -19.96 -5.26 7.66
N ASN A 64 -19.03 -4.54 8.28
CA ASN A 64 -18.62 -4.82 9.65
C ASN A 64 -19.40 -3.98 10.66
N ILE A 65 -19.34 -2.67 10.53
CA ILE A 65 -19.90 -1.75 11.53
C ILE A 65 -21.42 -1.69 11.41
N GLY A 66 -21.94 -1.65 10.17
CA GLY A 66 -23.38 -1.69 9.92
C GLY A 66 -24.05 -2.95 10.46
N GLN A 67 -23.42 -4.11 10.32
CA GLN A 67 -23.92 -5.37 10.87
C GLN A 67 -23.91 -5.37 12.40
N LEU A 68 -22.84 -4.89 13.06
CA LEU A 68 -22.79 -4.78 14.52
C LEU A 68 -23.89 -3.86 15.06
N ILE A 69 -24.09 -2.70 14.45
CA ILE A 69 -25.16 -1.76 14.85
C ILE A 69 -26.54 -2.37 14.63
N THR A 70 -26.74 -3.09 13.53
CA THR A 70 -27.99 -3.76 13.22
C THR A 70 -28.27 -4.86 14.25
N LEU A 71 -27.27 -5.65 14.63
CA LEU A 71 -27.37 -6.67 15.65
C LEU A 71 -27.75 -6.06 17.01
N ALA A 72 -27.02 -5.02 17.43
CA ALA A 72 -27.33 -4.30 18.67
C ALA A 72 -28.79 -3.77 18.68
N LYS A 73 -29.25 -3.23 17.53
CA LYS A 73 -30.64 -2.77 17.38
C LYS A 73 -31.65 -3.92 17.56
N VAL A 74 -31.40 -5.08 16.98
CA VAL A 74 -32.26 -6.27 17.11
C VAL A 74 -32.32 -6.74 18.56
N TYR A 75 -31.20 -6.78 19.27
CA TYR A 75 -31.15 -7.13 20.69
C TYR A 75 -31.94 -6.15 21.54
N LEU A 76 -31.80 -4.83 21.31
CA LEU A 76 -32.56 -3.79 22.01
C LEU A 76 -34.06 -3.87 21.74
N GLN A 77 -34.48 -4.14 20.49
CA GLN A 77 -35.87 -4.27 20.12
C GLN A 77 -36.57 -5.49 20.80
N ASN A 78 -35.78 -6.54 21.07
CA ASN A 78 -36.28 -7.78 21.68
C ASN A 78 -35.98 -7.83 23.19
N SER A 79 -35.58 -6.74 23.83
CA SER A 79 -35.10 -6.75 25.22
C SER A 79 -36.24 -6.72 26.26
N GLU A 80 -37.44 -6.19 25.93
CA GLU A 80 -38.58 -6.07 26.87
C GLU A 80 -38.18 -5.85 28.35
N ASN A 81 -37.24 -4.95 28.63
CA ASN A 81 -36.60 -4.69 29.93
C ASN A 81 -35.64 -5.80 30.45
N ASP A 82 -35.17 -6.68 29.58
CA ASP A 82 -34.15 -7.67 29.91
C ASP A 82 -32.78 -7.00 30.02
N SER A 83 -32.29 -6.83 31.25
CA SER A 83 -31.00 -6.19 31.54
C SER A 83 -29.82 -6.88 30.86
N GLU A 84 -29.87 -8.18 30.64
CA GLU A 84 -28.80 -8.94 30.00
C GLU A 84 -28.69 -8.56 28.52
N LYS A 85 -29.79 -8.52 27.79
CA LYS A 85 -29.85 -8.10 26.38
C LYS A 85 -29.48 -6.63 26.20
N ILE A 86 -29.84 -5.76 27.15
CA ILE A 86 -29.41 -4.35 27.11
C ILE A 86 -27.92 -4.26 27.27
N ASN A 87 -27.31 -4.96 28.22
CA ASN A 87 -25.86 -4.97 28.44
C ASN A 87 -25.11 -5.54 27.23
N GLU A 88 -25.60 -6.61 26.62
CA GLU A 88 -25.05 -7.20 25.40
C GLU A 88 -25.11 -6.22 24.23
N SER A 89 -26.20 -5.48 24.09
CA SER A 89 -26.33 -4.42 23.09
C SER A 89 -25.32 -3.28 23.29
N VAL A 90 -25.09 -2.87 24.54
CA VAL A 90 -24.12 -1.85 24.91
C VAL A 90 -22.69 -2.32 24.56
N GLU A 91 -22.36 -3.58 24.81
CA GLU A 91 -21.08 -4.18 24.47
C GLU A 91 -20.87 -4.21 22.94
N ILE A 92 -21.88 -4.62 22.17
CA ILE A 92 -21.83 -4.64 20.71
C ILE A 92 -21.61 -3.23 20.15
N ILE A 93 -22.31 -2.22 20.67
CA ILE A 93 -22.13 -0.82 20.27
C ILE A 93 -20.71 -0.33 20.62
N GLY A 94 -20.21 -0.70 21.81
CA GLY A 94 -18.83 -0.41 22.21
C GLY A 94 -17.80 -0.99 21.25
N ASN A 95 -18.01 -2.23 20.83
CA ASN A 95 -17.18 -2.90 19.85
C ASN A 95 -17.25 -2.20 18.47
N ALA A 96 -18.44 -1.85 17.99
CA ALA A 96 -18.62 -1.09 16.76
C ALA A 96 -17.89 0.27 16.81
N LEU A 97 -17.98 0.99 17.93
CA LEU A 97 -17.27 2.26 18.11
C LEU A 97 -15.73 2.09 18.07
N ASN A 98 -15.23 1.02 18.67
CA ASN A 98 -13.80 0.70 18.63
C ASN A 98 -13.34 0.37 17.20
N GLU A 99 -14.15 -0.32 16.41
CA GLU A 99 -13.84 -0.56 14.99
C GLU A 99 -13.84 0.73 14.17
N VAL A 100 -14.79 1.66 14.37
CA VAL A 100 -14.77 2.99 13.73
C VAL A 100 -13.48 3.73 14.05
N ARG A 101 -13.07 3.73 15.32
CA ARG A 101 -11.82 4.39 15.73
C ARG A 101 -10.58 3.73 15.12
N ALA A 102 -10.54 2.40 15.05
CA ALA A 102 -9.44 1.67 14.44
C ALA A 102 -9.36 1.96 12.92
N LEU A 103 -10.50 1.94 12.23
CA LEU A 103 -10.60 2.30 10.81
C LEU A 103 -10.12 3.73 10.56
N SER A 104 -10.60 4.70 11.36
CA SER A 104 -10.18 6.09 11.26
C SER A 104 -8.65 6.26 11.40
N ARG A 105 -8.02 5.53 12.32
CA ARG A 105 -6.55 5.54 12.49
C ARG A 105 -5.82 4.92 11.31
N SER A 106 -6.32 3.81 10.76
CA SER A 106 -5.67 3.10 9.65
C SER A 106 -5.70 3.89 8.34
N ILE A 107 -6.68 4.79 8.18
CA ILE A 107 -6.82 5.65 7.00
C ILE A 107 -5.93 6.89 7.09
N ASN A 108 -5.69 7.39 8.29
CA ASN A 108 -4.97 8.64 8.49
C ASN A 108 -3.45 8.46 8.34
N PRO A 109 -2.79 9.06 7.31
CA PRO A 109 -1.35 8.98 7.14
C PRO A 109 -0.55 9.53 8.33
N GLU A 110 -1.09 10.53 9.04
CA GLU A 110 -0.46 11.10 10.23
C GLU A 110 -0.36 10.09 11.38
N SER A 111 -1.30 9.16 11.48
CA SER A 111 -1.22 8.08 12.47
C SER A 111 -0.03 7.16 12.17
N ILE A 112 0.19 6.81 10.89
CA ILE A 112 1.32 5.97 10.48
C ILE A 112 2.64 6.70 10.74
N ARG A 113 2.73 8.01 10.42
CA ARG A 113 3.92 8.83 10.69
C ARG A 113 4.29 8.88 12.17
N LYS A 114 3.31 8.94 13.05
CA LYS A 114 3.54 9.02 14.51
C LYS A 114 3.91 7.69 15.13
N MET A 115 3.30 6.60 14.68
CA MET A 115 3.48 5.28 15.25
C MET A 115 4.62 4.49 14.57
N GLY A 116 4.95 4.81 13.32
CA GLY A 116 5.86 4.03 12.48
C GLY A 116 5.21 2.80 11.87
N LEU A 117 5.95 2.17 10.96
CA LEU A 117 5.47 1.04 10.15
C LEU A 117 5.10 -0.18 10.99
N ILE A 118 6.00 -0.60 11.89
CA ILE A 118 5.83 -1.85 12.67
C ILE A 118 4.60 -1.77 13.57
N GLU A 119 4.44 -0.67 14.30
CA GLU A 119 3.30 -0.50 15.21
C GLU A 119 2.00 -0.38 14.43
N SER A 120 2.00 0.32 13.29
CA SER A 120 0.83 0.42 12.42
C SER A 120 0.38 -0.95 11.91
N VAL A 121 1.33 -1.79 11.48
CA VAL A 121 1.07 -3.17 11.05
C VAL A 121 0.55 -4.02 12.21
N ASN A 122 1.17 -3.92 13.39
CA ASN A 122 0.73 -4.68 14.57
C ASN A 122 -0.70 -4.33 14.98
N ASN A 123 -1.08 -3.05 14.90
CA ASN A 123 -2.44 -2.59 15.17
C ASN A 123 -3.44 -3.17 14.17
N GLU A 124 -3.08 -3.23 12.89
CA GLU A 124 -3.92 -3.83 11.84
C GLU A 124 -4.08 -5.34 12.05
N MET A 125 -2.97 -6.05 12.34
CA MET A 125 -3.02 -7.49 12.66
C MET A 125 -3.87 -7.79 13.90
N SER A 126 -3.76 -6.94 14.93
CA SER A 126 -4.57 -7.05 16.15
C SER A 126 -6.06 -6.85 15.87
N ARG A 127 -6.42 -5.95 14.94
CA ARG A 127 -7.79 -5.75 14.46
C ARG A 127 -8.34 -7.03 13.84
N PHE A 128 -7.61 -7.63 12.92
CA PHE A 128 -8.03 -8.87 12.26
C PHE A 128 -8.15 -10.07 13.22
N LYS A 129 -7.24 -10.16 14.21
CA LYS A 129 -7.34 -11.19 15.27
C LYS A 129 -8.65 -11.06 16.08
N ARG A 130 -9.04 -9.82 16.42
CA ARG A 130 -10.32 -9.58 17.16
C ARG A 130 -11.55 -10.01 16.36
N MET A 131 -11.51 -9.81 15.05
CA MET A 131 -12.60 -10.23 14.15
C MET A 131 -12.71 -11.74 14.00
N LYS A 132 -11.75 -12.54 14.53
CA LYS A 132 -11.70 -14.01 14.47
C LYS A 132 -11.77 -14.61 13.06
N PHE A 133 -11.41 -13.84 12.04
CA PHE A 133 -11.47 -14.31 10.66
C PHE A 133 -10.40 -15.35 10.35
N MET A 134 -9.19 -15.19 10.91
CA MET A 134 -8.07 -16.08 10.66
C MET A 134 -7.02 -16.00 11.76
N LYS A 135 -6.18 -17.04 11.84
CA LYS A 135 -4.98 -17.04 12.67
C LYS A 135 -3.88 -16.21 11.99
N ILE A 136 -3.28 -15.31 12.74
CA ILE A 136 -2.24 -14.39 12.21
C ILE A 136 -1.01 -14.51 13.06
N ASP A 137 0.13 -14.75 12.40
CA ASP A 137 1.47 -14.66 12.98
C ASP A 137 2.22 -13.46 12.38
N PHE A 138 2.81 -12.62 13.25
CA PHE A 138 3.61 -11.48 12.83
C PHE A 138 4.93 -11.49 13.57
N GLN A 139 6.03 -11.50 12.83
CA GLN A 139 7.39 -11.54 13.35
C GLN A 139 8.25 -10.43 12.75
N VAL A 140 9.09 -9.83 13.59
CA VAL A 140 10.12 -8.87 13.20
C VAL A 140 11.47 -9.44 13.62
N LYS A 141 12.41 -9.54 12.69
CA LYS A 141 13.76 -10.07 12.87
C LYS A 141 14.81 -9.06 12.42
N GLY A 142 15.91 -9.01 13.14
CA GLY A 142 17.01 -8.06 12.91
C GLY A 142 16.78 -6.71 13.60
N ASP A 143 17.78 -5.81 13.49
CA ASP A 143 17.71 -4.47 14.05
C ASP A 143 16.90 -3.56 13.14
N VAL A 144 15.89 -2.90 13.72
CA VAL A 144 14.98 -2.03 12.96
C VAL A 144 15.75 -0.83 12.42
N LEU A 145 15.73 -0.66 11.11
CA LEU A 145 16.37 0.45 10.42
C LEU A 145 15.38 1.62 10.24
N ASP A 146 15.91 2.83 10.30
CA ASP A 146 15.12 4.04 10.04
C ASP A 146 14.77 4.15 8.56
N ILE A 147 13.48 4.25 8.28
CA ILE A 147 12.92 4.38 6.93
C ILE A 147 12.20 5.72 6.86
N PRO A 148 12.41 6.52 5.79
CA PRO A 148 11.68 7.77 5.63
C PRO A 148 10.16 7.55 5.74
N ASN A 149 9.48 8.38 6.54
CA ASN A 149 8.06 8.25 6.85
C ASN A 149 7.15 8.11 5.62
N ASN A 150 7.47 8.80 4.52
CA ASN A 150 6.72 8.68 3.27
C ASN A 150 6.85 7.28 2.64
N GLN A 151 7.99 6.62 2.81
CA GLN A 151 8.21 5.25 2.32
C GLN A 151 7.52 4.24 3.24
N GLU A 152 7.53 4.43 4.55
CA GLU A 152 6.79 3.59 5.50
C GLU A 152 5.29 3.58 5.19
N ILE A 153 4.71 4.77 4.90
CA ILE A 153 3.30 4.88 4.51
C ILE A 153 3.02 4.05 3.25
N ILE A 154 3.90 4.13 2.25
CA ILE A 154 3.73 3.39 1.00
C ILE A 154 3.82 1.88 1.25
N ILE A 155 4.78 1.42 2.03
CA ILE A 155 4.91 0.00 2.42
C ILE A 155 3.63 -0.46 3.15
N PHE A 156 3.17 0.32 4.12
CA PHE A 156 1.94 0.01 4.85
C PHE A 156 0.72 -0.11 3.91
N ARG A 157 0.57 0.79 2.92
CA ARG A 157 -0.52 0.72 1.94
C ARG A 157 -0.43 -0.52 1.03
N ILE A 158 0.77 -0.98 0.69
CA ILE A 158 0.93 -2.25 -0.05
C ILE A 158 0.45 -3.42 0.81
N LEU A 159 0.83 -3.45 2.08
CA LEU A 159 0.41 -4.49 3.01
C LEU A 159 -1.09 -4.47 3.26
N GLN A 160 -1.69 -3.28 3.45
CA GLN A 160 -3.15 -3.14 3.62
C GLN A 160 -3.92 -3.73 2.42
N GLU A 161 -3.45 -3.47 1.20
CA GLU A 161 -4.08 -4.02 -0.01
C GLU A 161 -3.99 -5.56 -0.02
N PHE A 162 -2.82 -6.11 0.35
CA PHE A 162 -2.67 -7.55 0.48
C PHE A 162 -3.63 -8.13 1.54
N PHE A 163 -3.70 -7.51 2.73
CA PHE A 163 -4.60 -7.94 3.81
C PHE A 163 -6.08 -7.88 3.39
N SER A 164 -6.47 -6.80 2.73
CA SER A 164 -7.83 -6.63 2.21
C SER A 164 -8.18 -7.72 1.19
N ASN A 165 -7.24 -8.04 0.28
CA ASN A 165 -7.43 -9.09 -0.72
C ASN A 165 -7.53 -10.48 -0.05
N THR A 166 -6.71 -10.74 0.96
CA THR A 166 -6.78 -11.98 1.74
C THR A 166 -8.13 -12.13 2.41
N LEU A 167 -8.63 -11.09 3.10
CA LEU A 167 -9.93 -11.13 3.78
C LEU A 167 -11.10 -11.31 2.82
N LYS A 168 -11.11 -10.59 1.69
CA LYS A 168 -12.25 -10.56 0.77
C LYS A 168 -12.30 -11.75 -0.18
N HIS A 169 -11.15 -12.30 -0.55
CA HIS A 169 -11.07 -13.17 -1.72
C HIS A 169 -10.39 -14.51 -1.46
N SER A 170 -9.55 -14.63 -0.42
CA SER A 170 -8.69 -15.81 -0.29
C SER A 170 -9.37 -17.00 0.40
N ARG A 171 -10.37 -16.80 1.25
CA ARG A 171 -10.88 -17.79 2.19
C ARG A 171 -9.79 -18.41 3.08
N ALA A 172 -8.71 -17.67 3.34
CA ALA A 172 -7.61 -18.13 4.16
C ALA A 172 -8.02 -18.29 5.62
N THR A 173 -7.46 -19.30 6.27
CA THR A 173 -7.58 -19.53 7.71
C THR A 173 -6.34 -19.11 8.49
N GLU A 174 -5.23 -18.88 7.79
CA GLU A 174 -3.96 -18.45 8.36
C GLU A 174 -3.25 -17.44 7.47
N MET A 175 -2.59 -16.47 8.11
CA MET A 175 -1.71 -15.51 7.45
C MET A 175 -0.45 -15.31 8.28
N ASN A 176 0.71 -15.38 7.61
CA ASN A 176 2.02 -15.16 8.22
C ASN A 176 2.66 -13.92 7.63
N LEU A 177 3.16 -13.04 8.48
CA LEU A 177 3.87 -11.81 8.09
C LEU A 177 5.22 -11.77 8.80
N GLU A 178 6.28 -11.60 8.04
CA GLU A 178 7.64 -11.51 8.53
C GLU A 178 8.34 -10.28 7.98
N PHE A 179 8.95 -9.51 8.88
CA PHE A 179 9.87 -8.43 8.55
C PHE A 179 11.28 -8.89 8.91
N LEU A 180 12.18 -8.84 7.95
CA LEU A 180 13.58 -9.18 8.13
C LEU A 180 14.43 -7.96 7.76
N TYR A 181 15.03 -7.34 8.78
CA TYR A 181 15.97 -6.24 8.63
C TYR A 181 17.38 -6.79 8.49
N GLY A 182 18.03 -6.46 7.37
CA GLY A 182 19.47 -6.69 7.14
C GLY A 182 20.28 -5.46 7.54
N SER A 183 21.55 -5.40 7.13
CA SER A 183 22.45 -4.26 7.40
C SER A 183 21.99 -2.96 6.72
N ASP A 184 21.41 -3.05 5.53
CA ASP A 184 21.03 -1.93 4.64
C ASP A 184 19.75 -2.21 3.84
N SER A 185 18.94 -3.17 4.29
CA SER A 185 17.76 -3.62 3.55
C SER A 185 16.66 -4.10 4.47
N LEU A 186 15.41 -3.90 4.02
CA LEU A 186 14.22 -4.49 4.59
C LEU A 186 13.64 -5.49 3.60
N TYR A 187 13.41 -6.70 4.08
CA TYR A 187 12.70 -7.76 3.39
C TYR A 187 11.41 -8.06 4.13
N ILE A 188 10.28 -7.95 3.45
CA ILE A 188 8.96 -8.24 4.01
C ILE A 188 8.37 -9.39 3.23
N LYS A 189 7.89 -10.39 3.96
CA LYS A 189 7.20 -11.55 3.41
C LYS A 189 5.84 -11.69 4.06
N CYS A 190 4.77 -11.69 3.26
CA CYS A 190 3.41 -11.92 3.71
C CYS A 190 2.81 -13.08 2.92
N ARG A 191 2.23 -14.06 3.61
CA ARG A 191 1.67 -15.26 2.98
C ARG A 191 0.34 -15.63 3.62
N ASP A 192 -0.66 -15.91 2.80
CA ASP A 192 -1.90 -16.57 3.20
C ASP A 192 -1.95 -18.03 2.70
N ASN A 193 -2.79 -18.85 3.34
CA ASN A 193 -3.05 -20.22 2.96
C ASN A 193 -4.37 -20.39 2.20
N GLY A 194 -4.86 -19.34 1.56
CA GLY A 194 -6.15 -19.34 0.89
C GLY A 194 -6.18 -20.07 -0.45
N ILE A 195 -7.26 -19.82 -1.20
CA ILE A 195 -7.49 -20.49 -2.50
C ILE A 195 -6.49 -20.09 -3.58
N GLY A 196 -5.76 -18.98 -3.40
CA GLY A 196 -4.88 -18.44 -4.43
C GLY A 196 -5.60 -18.04 -5.72
N PHE A 197 -4.83 -17.68 -6.75
CA PHE A 197 -5.36 -17.37 -8.08
C PHE A 197 -4.33 -17.70 -9.17
N ASP A 198 -4.81 -17.87 -10.41
CA ASP A 198 -3.95 -18.10 -11.57
C ASP A 198 -3.35 -16.76 -12.04
N GLN A 199 -2.03 -16.64 -11.95
CA GLN A 199 -1.29 -15.45 -12.40
C GLN A 199 -1.26 -15.29 -13.93
N LYS A 200 -1.48 -16.34 -14.71
CA LYS A 200 -1.50 -16.31 -16.17
C LYS A 200 -2.86 -15.90 -16.73
N GLY A 201 -3.92 -15.99 -15.93
CA GLY A 201 -5.24 -15.52 -16.28
C GLY A 201 -5.36 -14.00 -16.28
N PHE A 202 -6.47 -13.47 -16.80
CA PHE A 202 -6.78 -12.04 -16.95
C PHE A 202 -6.90 -11.23 -15.63
N TYR A 203 -6.38 -11.75 -14.51
CA TYR A 203 -6.41 -11.11 -13.19
C TYR A 203 -5.28 -10.09 -13.01
N ASN A 204 -5.23 -9.11 -13.91
CA ASN A 204 -4.57 -7.83 -13.61
C ASN A 204 -5.55 -6.95 -12.80
N GLY A 205 -5.99 -7.43 -11.65
CA GLY A 205 -6.84 -6.65 -10.76
C GLY A 205 -6.16 -5.31 -10.43
N ILE A 206 -6.97 -4.27 -10.31
CA ILE A 206 -6.51 -2.90 -9.98
C ILE A 206 -5.58 -2.93 -8.77
N GLY A 207 -5.91 -3.70 -7.72
CA GLY A 207 -5.13 -3.82 -6.50
C GLY A 207 -3.69 -4.36 -6.73
N LEU A 208 -3.52 -5.38 -7.59
CA LEU A 208 -2.19 -5.91 -7.92
C LEU A 208 -1.34 -4.89 -8.66
N LYS A 209 -1.94 -4.16 -9.60
CA LYS A 209 -1.28 -3.07 -10.33
C LYS A 209 -0.86 -1.96 -9.37
N ASN A 210 -1.73 -1.57 -8.44
CA ASN A 210 -1.47 -0.53 -7.45
C ASN A 210 -0.34 -0.90 -6.51
N MET A 211 -0.31 -2.14 -6.00
CA MET A 211 0.81 -2.61 -5.19
C MET A 211 2.15 -2.51 -5.94
N LYS A 212 2.18 -2.91 -7.23
CA LYS A 212 3.39 -2.81 -8.07
C LYS A 212 3.80 -1.35 -8.30
N ASN A 213 2.86 -0.46 -8.60
CA ASN A 213 3.13 0.96 -8.81
C ASN A 213 3.66 1.63 -7.53
N ARG A 214 3.03 1.36 -6.39
CA ARG A 214 3.48 1.83 -5.07
C ARG A 214 4.90 1.38 -4.74
N ALA A 215 5.24 0.12 -4.99
CA ALA A 215 6.60 -0.38 -4.77
C ALA A 215 7.63 0.36 -5.63
N LYS A 216 7.32 0.67 -6.90
CA LYS A 216 8.19 1.46 -7.78
C LYS A 216 8.45 2.87 -7.26
N LEU A 217 7.46 3.54 -6.65
CA LEU A 217 7.60 4.89 -6.09
C LEU A 217 8.67 4.98 -5.00
N ILE A 218 8.99 3.88 -4.35
CA ILE A 218 9.99 3.80 -3.28
C ILE A 218 11.22 2.98 -3.67
N ASP A 219 11.44 2.69 -4.95
CA ASP A 219 12.51 1.83 -5.45
C ASP A 219 12.56 0.45 -4.74
N ALA A 220 11.41 -0.11 -4.41
CA ALA A 220 11.29 -1.43 -3.84
C ALA A 220 10.96 -2.48 -4.92
N LYS A 221 11.56 -3.65 -4.79
CA LYS A 221 11.20 -4.82 -5.60
C LYS A 221 10.02 -5.53 -4.95
N LEU A 222 8.93 -5.67 -5.69
CA LEU A 222 7.74 -6.38 -5.24
C LEU A 222 7.51 -7.60 -6.11
N LYS A 223 7.30 -8.74 -5.47
CA LYS A 223 6.94 -10.00 -6.10
C LYS A 223 5.67 -10.53 -5.45
N ILE A 224 4.75 -11.02 -6.26
CA ILE A 224 3.53 -11.70 -5.79
C ILE A 224 3.54 -13.06 -6.48
N ASP A 225 3.52 -14.12 -5.69
CA ASP A 225 3.41 -15.49 -6.15
C ASP A 225 2.08 -16.07 -5.65
N SER A 226 1.26 -16.56 -6.56
CA SER A 226 0.00 -17.22 -6.23
C SER A 226 -0.23 -18.42 -7.12
N GLN A 227 -0.82 -19.46 -6.53
CA GLN A 227 -1.21 -20.67 -7.24
C GLN A 227 -2.55 -21.14 -6.67
N LEU A 228 -3.45 -21.59 -7.54
CA LEU A 228 -4.74 -22.14 -7.13
C LEU A 228 -4.55 -23.28 -6.10
N GLY A 229 -5.26 -23.18 -4.98
CA GLY A 229 -5.21 -24.11 -3.87
C GLY A 229 -3.98 -24.01 -2.96
N LYS A 230 -3.04 -23.05 -3.18
CA LYS A 230 -1.81 -22.92 -2.38
C LYS A 230 -1.66 -21.56 -1.68
N GLY A 231 -2.65 -20.67 -1.84
CA GLY A 231 -2.62 -19.33 -1.27
C GLY A 231 -1.82 -18.34 -2.09
N THR A 232 -1.50 -17.22 -1.47
CA THR A 232 -0.77 -16.11 -2.08
C THR A 232 0.37 -15.68 -1.20
N GLU A 233 1.52 -15.36 -1.81
CA GLU A 233 2.70 -14.84 -1.15
C GLU A 233 3.11 -13.52 -1.78
N LEU A 234 3.21 -12.47 -0.96
CA LEU A 234 3.76 -11.16 -1.29
C LEU A 234 5.16 -11.05 -0.70
N THR A 235 6.10 -10.60 -1.51
CA THR A 235 7.46 -10.28 -1.08
C THR A 235 7.80 -8.85 -1.47
N ILE A 236 8.30 -8.06 -0.53
CA ILE A 236 8.84 -6.71 -0.75
C ILE A 236 10.30 -6.73 -0.34
N LYS A 237 11.18 -6.26 -1.23
CA LYS A 237 12.59 -6.01 -0.90
C LYS A 237 12.90 -4.54 -1.14
N LYS A 238 13.32 -3.83 -0.09
CA LYS A 238 13.68 -2.41 -0.11
C LYS A 238 15.11 -2.26 0.39
N ASN A 239 15.96 -1.61 -0.40
CA ASN A 239 17.27 -1.16 0.07
C ASN A 239 17.07 0.14 0.85
N ILE A 240 17.66 0.21 2.04
CA ILE A 240 17.64 1.37 2.94
C ILE A 240 19.04 1.96 2.82
N LYS A 241 19.12 3.17 2.26
CA LYS A 241 20.40 3.89 2.15
C LYS A 241 20.50 4.91 3.24
#